data_7a37a9ea617ea70db7e049f9d3229f1f
#
_entry.id   7a37a9ea617ea70db7e049f9d3229f1f
#
_cell.length_a   1.000
_cell.length_b   1.000
_cell.length_c   1.000
_cell.angle_alpha   90.00
_cell.angle_beta   90.00
_cell.angle_gamma   90.00
#
_symmetry.space_group_name_H-M   'P 1'
#
loop_
_entity.id
_entity.type
_entity.pdbx_description
1 polymer ?
#
loop_
_entity_poly.entity_id
_entity_poly.type
_entity_poly.pdbx_seq_one_letter_code
_entity_poly.pdbx_strand_id
1 'polypeptide(L)'
;VFGYLIAGLALGVAFPTNQVVQWIGESGTWFPRTIVTFATPIIFVLMAAALAKTLYERQQAGRFLLIIVGLYVAMAVVSLLYVSAWIPGLTGLPLTTAEYHIPSVAAWLAGVAATFASVLTEQPLLQILVTATLAGAIVGRSGSLRPTALALIRSSDAILAVFTKLLWYYPIMIGCLAILIPSRFGIQGLTVYGRTSLNLAIVALVWSAAMLVLIRAFTNRTWSQLWRYFVTVYTVGFGTGSSYDTLPINLLSAERDLGLRPEVARVSIVIGTVLNKNVATMAVLLVTVSTCSLLDIPLSMTEIAILIPPVMILGLESPGIPGGAGVFMSPVVASLLEVPDPGVFVTTFVTLYSGLIPMLATGGNTTDDGFVGAIVNDCFTEPEGVRLPPAQTGERPIVPYPLPIRIVSGGVCAAGFWMLVAPQSRIGLPALRWMSESTFPGEAIVGALLLLVGITGLLGGRLADAAAVSPVGGAVNAAHD
;
A
#
# COMPACT_ATOMS: atom_id res chain seq x y z
N VAL A 1 7.30 11.88 15.79
CA VAL A 1 5.98 11.21 15.88
C VAL A 1 5.71 10.75 17.31
N PHE A 2 6.57 9.90 17.89
CA PHE A 2 6.31 9.29 19.20
C PHE A 2 6.11 10.31 20.34
N GLY A 3 6.92 11.37 20.39
CA GLY A 3 6.76 12.45 21.37
C GLY A 3 5.41 13.19 21.24
N TYR A 4 4.96 13.45 20.02
CA TYR A 4 3.65 14.04 19.77
C TYR A 4 2.49 13.11 20.17
N LEU A 5 2.63 11.80 19.92
CA LEU A 5 1.66 10.79 20.35
C LEU A 5 1.51 10.80 21.87
N ILE A 6 2.64 10.70 22.63
CA ILE A 6 2.60 10.71 24.09
C ILE A 6 2.03 12.03 24.62
N ALA A 7 2.45 13.16 24.07
CA ALA A 7 1.93 14.47 24.48
C ALA A 7 0.41 14.58 24.24
N GLY A 8 -0.08 14.12 23.09
CA GLY A 8 -1.51 14.09 22.78
C GLY A 8 -2.29 13.20 23.73
N LEU A 9 -1.83 11.96 23.96
CA LEU A 9 -2.45 11.06 24.95
C LEU A 9 -2.49 11.68 26.34
N ALA A 10 -1.37 12.26 26.80
CA ALA A 10 -1.28 12.89 28.11
C ALA A 10 -2.24 14.08 28.25
N LEU A 11 -2.34 14.95 27.24
CA LEU A 11 -3.28 16.07 27.21
C LEU A 11 -4.74 15.59 27.24
N GLY A 12 -5.07 14.56 26.45
CA GLY A 12 -6.42 14.00 26.44
C GLY A 12 -6.80 13.33 27.76
N VAL A 13 -5.85 12.70 28.46
CA VAL A 13 -6.07 12.14 29.81
C VAL A 13 -6.23 13.24 30.85
N ALA A 14 -5.34 14.25 30.82
CA ALA A 14 -5.32 15.33 31.82
C ALA A 14 -6.55 16.26 31.71
N PHE A 15 -7.05 16.48 30.49
CA PHE A 15 -8.10 17.45 30.21
C PHE A 15 -9.20 16.88 29.27
N PRO A 16 -9.83 15.75 29.60
CA PRO A 16 -10.73 15.03 28.69
C PRO A 16 -11.98 15.84 28.28
N THR A 17 -12.45 16.74 29.15
CA THR A 17 -13.66 17.55 28.92
C THR A 17 -13.36 19.01 28.50
N ASN A 18 -12.07 19.37 28.41
CA ASN A 18 -11.69 20.75 28.06
C ASN A 18 -11.96 21.01 26.58
N GLN A 19 -12.83 21.98 26.27
CA GLN A 19 -13.25 22.30 24.90
C GLN A 19 -12.09 22.69 23.98
N VAL A 20 -11.09 23.43 24.49
CA VAL A 20 -9.92 23.84 23.68
C VAL A 20 -9.08 22.62 23.33
N VAL A 21 -8.86 21.71 24.28
CA VAL A 21 -8.11 20.47 24.06
C VAL A 21 -8.83 19.57 23.06
N GLN A 22 -10.15 19.44 23.18
CA GLN A 22 -10.96 18.69 22.21
C GLN A 22 -10.94 19.34 20.83
N TRP A 23 -11.03 20.68 20.73
CA TRP A 23 -10.93 21.38 19.46
C TRP A 23 -9.56 21.16 18.78
N ILE A 24 -8.47 21.19 19.53
CA ILE A 24 -7.13 20.81 19.03
C ILE A 24 -7.15 19.37 18.52
N GLY A 25 -7.73 18.43 19.27
CA GLY A 25 -7.87 17.04 18.86
C GLY A 25 -8.63 16.91 17.53
N GLU A 26 -9.76 17.60 17.42
CA GLU A 26 -10.60 17.55 16.23
C GLU A 26 -9.96 18.18 14.98
N SER A 27 -9.10 19.18 15.15
CA SER A 27 -8.32 19.75 14.04
C SER A 27 -7.46 18.68 13.33
N GLY A 28 -7.01 17.64 14.04
CA GLY A 28 -6.30 16.51 13.47
C GLY A 28 -7.13 15.66 12.54
N THR A 29 -8.46 15.72 12.61
CA THR A 29 -9.35 14.90 11.76
C THR A 29 -9.45 15.41 10.32
N TRP A 30 -9.00 16.63 10.05
CA TRP A 30 -9.08 17.22 8.72
C TRP A 30 -8.40 16.34 7.64
N PHE A 31 -7.20 15.90 7.91
CA PHE A 31 -6.43 15.12 6.94
C PHE A 31 -7.06 13.74 6.63
N PRO A 32 -7.40 12.89 7.64
CA PRO A 32 -8.10 11.63 7.36
C PRO A 32 -9.43 11.83 6.62
N ARG A 33 -10.23 12.84 6.98
CA ARG A 33 -11.49 13.15 6.28
C ARG A 33 -11.26 13.54 4.81
N THR A 34 -10.22 14.33 4.55
CA THR A 34 -9.84 14.71 3.18
C THR A 34 -9.42 13.46 2.39
N ILE A 35 -8.65 12.54 3.00
CA ILE A 35 -8.27 11.27 2.36
C ILE A 35 -9.51 10.44 1.99
N VAL A 36 -10.50 10.32 2.87
CA VAL A 36 -11.76 9.60 2.55
C VAL A 36 -12.43 10.17 1.30
N THR A 37 -12.50 11.50 1.21
CA THR A 37 -13.14 12.18 0.07
C THR A 37 -12.43 11.90 -1.25
N PHE A 38 -11.10 11.85 -1.23
CA PHE A 38 -10.29 11.65 -2.44
C PHE A 38 -9.71 10.23 -2.58
N ALA A 39 -10.13 9.30 -1.71
CA ALA A 39 -9.58 7.95 -1.68
C ALA A 39 -9.70 7.24 -3.03
N THR A 40 -10.89 7.27 -3.63
CA THR A 40 -11.19 6.52 -4.86
C THR A 40 -10.27 6.84 -6.04
N PRO A 41 -10.13 8.11 -6.48
CA PRO A 41 -9.22 8.44 -7.57
C PRO A 41 -7.74 8.25 -7.20
N ILE A 42 -7.36 8.50 -5.95
CA ILE A 42 -5.99 8.30 -5.47
C ILE A 42 -5.63 6.81 -5.53
N ILE A 43 -6.48 5.94 -4.99
CA ILE A 43 -6.28 4.48 -5.00
C ILE A 43 -6.18 3.98 -6.43
N PHE A 44 -7.07 4.44 -7.34
CA PHE A 44 -7.01 4.05 -8.74
C PHE A 44 -5.65 4.38 -9.38
N VAL A 45 -5.20 5.63 -9.25
CA VAL A 45 -3.95 6.08 -9.88
C VAL A 45 -2.75 5.37 -9.27
N LEU A 46 -2.65 5.29 -7.96
CA LEU A 46 -1.52 4.65 -7.29
C LEU A 46 -1.45 3.17 -7.67
N MET A 47 -2.59 2.47 -7.63
CA MET A 47 -2.67 1.05 -7.92
C MET A 47 -2.35 0.74 -9.38
N ALA A 48 -2.98 1.42 -10.32
CA ALA A 48 -2.73 1.21 -11.73
C ALA A 48 -1.27 1.55 -12.10
N ALA A 49 -0.71 2.62 -11.51
CA ALA A 49 0.67 3.04 -11.75
C ALA A 49 1.69 2.03 -11.21
N ALA A 50 1.51 1.54 -9.99
CA ALA A 50 2.46 0.61 -9.38
C ALA A 50 2.47 -0.72 -10.14
N LEU A 51 1.31 -1.24 -10.52
CA LEU A 51 1.23 -2.46 -11.32
C LEU A 51 1.78 -2.25 -12.75
N ALA A 52 1.46 -1.10 -13.38
CA ALA A 52 2.02 -0.76 -14.69
C ALA A 52 3.55 -0.65 -14.63
N LYS A 53 4.11 0.03 -13.61
CA LYS A 53 5.55 0.15 -13.38
C LYS A 53 6.21 -1.21 -13.21
N THR A 54 5.66 -2.02 -12.32
CA THR A 54 6.17 -3.35 -12.01
C THR A 54 6.21 -4.25 -13.25
N LEU A 55 5.16 -4.24 -14.08
CA LEU A 55 5.10 -5.08 -15.29
C LEU A 55 5.91 -4.49 -16.45
N TYR A 56 6.02 -3.15 -16.53
CA TYR A 56 6.86 -2.48 -17.50
C TYR A 56 8.35 -2.79 -17.28
N GLU A 57 8.82 -2.66 -16.05
CA GLU A 57 10.20 -2.96 -15.69
C GLU A 57 10.56 -4.45 -15.88
N ARG A 58 9.55 -5.34 -15.85
CA ARG A 58 9.72 -6.80 -15.98
C ARG A 58 9.84 -7.33 -17.40
N GLN A 59 9.40 -6.62 -18.40
CA GLN A 59 9.58 -7.09 -19.79
C GLN A 59 11.06 -7.37 -20.11
N GLN A 60 11.97 -6.83 -19.30
CA GLN A 60 13.42 -6.95 -19.47
C GLN A 60 14.09 -8.05 -18.60
N ALA A 61 13.45 -8.57 -17.58
CA ALA A 61 14.10 -9.44 -16.58
C ALA A 61 13.55 -10.86 -16.43
N GLY A 62 12.53 -11.24 -17.20
CA GLY A 62 12.09 -12.63 -17.38
C GLY A 62 11.69 -13.39 -16.13
N ARG A 63 12.02 -14.70 -16.12
CA ARG A 63 11.65 -15.70 -15.09
C ARG A 63 12.09 -15.30 -13.66
N PHE A 64 13.24 -14.66 -13.53
CA PHE A 64 13.81 -14.25 -12.24
C PHE A 64 12.91 -13.28 -11.47
N LEU A 65 12.37 -12.26 -12.16
CA LEU A 65 11.45 -11.30 -11.55
C LEU A 65 10.09 -11.92 -11.19
N LEU A 66 9.60 -12.86 -12.03
CA LEU A 66 8.37 -13.60 -11.72
C LEU A 66 8.51 -14.40 -10.43
N ILE A 67 9.69 -14.99 -10.18
CA ILE A 67 9.97 -15.72 -8.93
C ILE A 67 9.94 -14.77 -7.74
N ILE A 68 10.65 -13.63 -7.80
CA ILE A 68 10.69 -12.65 -6.71
C ILE A 68 9.28 -12.18 -6.36
N VAL A 69 8.50 -11.81 -7.35
CA VAL A 69 7.14 -11.31 -7.11
C VAL A 69 6.20 -12.43 -6.68
N GLY A 70 6.35 -13.62 -7.24
CA GLY A 70 5.59 -14.78 -6.77
C GLY A 70 5.85 -15.06 -5.29
N LEU A 71 7.10 -14.94 -4.83
CA LEU A 71 7.44 -15.07 -3.42
C LEU A 71 6.81 -13.97 -2.56
N TYR A 72 6.85 -12.68 -2.99
CA TYR A 72 6.20 -11.61 -2.24
C TYR A 72 4.69 -11.78 -2.16
N VAL A 73 4.04 -12.17 -3.25
CA VAL A 73 2.59 -12.45 -3.25
C VAL A 73 2.27 -13.63 -2.34
N ALA A 74 3.05 -14.72 -2.42
CA ALA A 74 2.86 -15.87 -1.53
C ALA A 74 3.03 -15.49 -0.05
N MET A 75 4.06 -14.71 0.27
CA MET A 75 4.28 -14.22 1.63
C MET A 75 3.14 -13.31 2.09
N ALA A 76 2.60 -12.44 1.24
CA ALA A 76 1.46 -11.58 1.57
C ALA A 76 0.22 -12.42 1.91
N VAL A 77 -0.08 -13.47 1.14
CA VAL A 77 -1.18 -14.40 1.44
C VAL A 77 -0.95 -15.10 2.78
N VAL A 78 0.25 -15.68 2.96
CA VAL A 78 0.58 -16.42 4.19
C VAL A 78 0.54 -15.50 5.41
N SER A 79 1.02 -14.26 5.30
CA SER A 79 1.02 -13.30 6.41
C SER A 79 -0.38 -12.92 6.86
N LEU A 80 -1.31 -12.74 5.93
CA LEU A 80 -2.69 -12.42 6.24
C LEU A 80 -3.45 -13.61 6.83
N LEU A 81 -3.24 -14.81 6.30
CA LEU A 81 -3.80 -16.05 6.90
C LEU A 81 -3.22 -16.29 8.30
N TYR A 82 -1.92 -16.06 8.48
CA TYR A 82 -1.25 -16.17 9.76
C TYR A 82 -1.86 -15.23 10.81
N VAL A 83 -1.97 -13.93 10.53
CA VAL A 83 -2.54 -13.00 11.50
C VAL A 83 -4.03 -13.29 11.77
N SER A 84 -4.79 -13.70 10.75
CA SER A 84 -6.19 -14.07 10.91
C SER A 84 -6.38 -15.24 11.88
N ALA A 85 -5.46 -16.20 11.90
CA ALA A 85 -5.46 -17.30 12.86
C ALA A 85 -5.16 -16.84 14.30
N TRP A 86 -4.41 -15.74 14.48
CA TRP A 86 -4.13 -15.19 15.80
C TRP A 86 -5.29 -14.37 16.39
N ILE A 87 -6.10 -13.71 15.55
CA ILE A 87 -7.16 -12.79 16.00
C ILE A 87 -8.10 -13.41 17.05
N PRO A 88 -8.60 -14.65 16.89
CA PRO A 88 -9.51 -15.25 17.89
C PRO A 88 -8.85 -15.48 19.26
N GLY A 89 -7.54 -15.75 19.28
CA GLY A 89 -6.77 -15.99 20.50
C GLY A 89 -6.28 -14.72 21.19
N LEU A 90 -6.39 -13.55 20.56
CA LEU A 90 -5.96 -12.29 21.13
C LEU A 90 -6.98 -11.81 22.17
N THR A 91 -6.64 -11.97 23.43
CA THR A 91 -7.51 -11.59 24.55
C THR A 91 -7.91 -10.12 24.48
N GLY A 92 -9.22 -9.87 24.66
CA GLY A 92 -9.80 -8.52 24.77
C GLY A 92 -10.19 -7.87 23.44
N LEU A 93 -10.19 -8.61 22.36
CA LEU A 93 -10.83 -8.19 21.11
C LEU A 93 -12.24 -8.78 21.05
N PRO A 94 -13.30 -7.94 21.03
CA PRO A 94 -14.67 -8.42 20.95
C PRO A 94 -14.94 -8.88 19.51
N LEU A 95 -14.71 -10.15 19.26
CA LEU A 95 -15.29 -10.81 18.10
C LEU A 95 -16.68 -11.28 18.50
N THR A 96 -17.65 -11.00 17.67
CA THR A 96 -18.96 -11.64 17.81
C THR A 96 -18.75 -13.15 17.67
N THR A 97 -19.03 -13.88 18.74
CA THR A 97 -18.98 -15.35 18.77
C THR A 97 -20.15 -15.90 17.97
N ALA A 98 -20.07 -15.85 16.66
CA ALA A 98 -20.78 -16.83 15.85
C ALA A 98 -20.06 -18.16 16.07
N GLU A 99 -20.81 -19.24 16.36
CA GLU A 99 -20.24 -20.57 16.54
C GLU A 99 -19.23 -20.89 15.42
N TYR A 100 -18.00 -21.12 15.80
CA TYR A 100 -16.89 -21.30 14.89
C TYR A 100 -16.98 -22.69 14.26
N HIS A 101 -17.75 -22.81 13.19
CA HIS A 101 -17.59 -23.94 12.27
C HIS A 101 -16.44 -23.58 11.34
N ILE A 102 -15.27 -24.21 11.55
CA ILE A 102 -14.17 -24.10 10.59
C ILE A 102 -14.66 -24.82 9.32
N PRO A 103 -15.05 -24.08 8.27
CA PRO A 103 -15.44 -24.70 7.02
C PRO A 103 -14.23 -25.45 6.44
N SER A 104 -14.48 -26.50 5.67
CA SER A 104 -13.38 -27.09 4.90
C SER A 104 -12.70 -26.01 4.06
N VAL A 105 -11.39 -26.12 3.81
CA VAL A 105 -10.63 -25.12 3.02
C VAL A 105 -11.34 -24.83 1.68
N ALA A 106 -11.93 -25.84 1.06
CA ALA A 106 -12.68 -25.70 -0.19
C ALA A 106 -13.97 -24.87 0.00
N ALA A 107 -14.73 -25.13 1.08
CA ALA A 107 -15.94 -24.38 1.40
C ALA A 107 -15.61 -22.93 1.81
N TRP A 108 -14.50 -22.72 2.53
CA TRP A 108 -14.00 -21.38 2.86
C TRP A 108 -13.60 -20.60 1.60
N LEU A 109 -12.82 -21.21 0.69
CA LEU A 109 -12.44 -20.58 -0.58
C LEU A 109 -13.65 -20.28 -1.46
N ALA A 110 -14.62 -21.19 -1.54
CA ALA A 110 -15.86 -20.97 -2.28
C ALA A 110 -16.70 -19.85 -1.67
N GLY A 111 -16.80 -19.80 -0.35
CA GLY A 111 -17.50 -18.73 0.38
C GLY A 111 -16.83 -17.36 0.16
N VAL A 112 -15.50 -17.28 0.27
CA VAL A 112 -14.73 -16.07 0.00
C VAL A 112 -14.92 -15.62 -1.46
N ALA A 113 -14.86 -16.55 -2.43
CA ALA A 113 -15.05 -16.23 -3.84
C ALA A 113 -16.48 -15.74 -4.13
N ALA A 114 -17.50 -16.38 -3.57
CA ALA A 114 -18.89 -15.97 -3.73
C ALA A 114 -19.16 -14.59 -3.12
N THR A 115 -18.67 -14.36 -1.89
CA THR A 115 -18.79 -13.07 -1.21
C THR A 115 -18.00 -12.00 -1.93
N PHE A 116 -16.79 -12.31 -2.41
CA PHE A 116 -16.00 -11.38 -3.20
C PHE A 116 -16.72 -11.00 -4.51
N ALA A 117 -17.37 -11.95 -5.17
CA ALA A 117 -18.15 -11.68 -6.39
C ALA A 117 -19.38 -10.79 -6.12
N SER A 118 -20.12 -11.01 -5.02
CA SER A 118 -21.27 -10.17 -4.66
C SER A 118 -20.83 -8.75 -4.26
N VAL A 119 -19.81 -8.65 -3.41
CA VAL A 119 -19.26 -7.35 -2.98
C VAL A 119 -18.64 -6.59 -4.16
N LEU A 120 -18.03 -7.29 -5.13
CA LEU A 120 -17.50 -6.66 -6.34
C LEU A 120 -18.56 -5.93 -7.16
N THR A 121 -19.79 -6.44 -7.19
CA THR A 121 -20.89 -5.81 -7.94
C THR A 121 -21.54 -4.63 -7.19
N GLU A 122 -21.43 -4.61 -5.87
CA GLU A 122 -22.15 -3.64 -5.02
C GLU A 122 -21.22 -2.53 -4.47
N GLN A 123 -19.92 -2.81 -4.32
CA GLN A 123 -18.97 -1.89 -3.67
C GLN A 123 -18.11 -1.10 -4.66
N PRO A 124 -18.33 0.23 -4.82
CA PRO A 124 -17.59 1.06 -5.77
C PRO A 124 -16.07 1.02 -5.58
N LEU A 125 -15.59 1.00 -4.33
CA LEU A 125 -14.14 0.96 -4.07
C LEU A 125 -13.51 -0.37 -4.51
N LEU A 126 -14.21 -1.49 -4.37
CA LEU A 126 -13.71 -2.77 -4.85
C LEU A 126 -13.70 -2.84 -6.39
N GLN A 127 -14.72 -2.24 -7.04
CA GLN A 127 -14.74 -2.09 -8.51
C GLN A 127 -13.53 -1.28 -8.98
N ILE A 128 -13.20 -0.20 -8.30
CA ILE A 128 -12.04 0.63 -8.58
C ILE A 128 -10.74 -0.16 -8.39
N LEU A 129 -10.65 -0.94 -7.33
CA LEU A 129 -9.48 -1.76 -7.03
C LEU A 129 -9.21 -2.76 -8.16
N VAL A 130 -10.24 -3.49 -8.59
CA VAL A 130 -10.14 -4.46 -9.68
C VAL A 130 -9.85 -3.77 -11.01
N THR A 131 -10.56 -2.65 -11.28
CA THR A 131 -10.35 -1.88 -12.52
C THR A 131 -8.93 -1.32 -12.58
N ALA A 132 -8.39 -0.79 -11.49
CA ALA A 132 -7.02 -0.30 -11.40
C ALA A 132 -5.99 -1.42 -11.61
N THR A 133 -6.22 -2.58 -10.99
CA THR A 133 -5.37 -3.77 -11.17
C THR A 133 -5.35 -4.22 -12.64
N LEU A 134 -6.51 -4.36 -13.26
CA LEU A 134 -6.61 -4.76 -14.66
C LEU A 134 -6.01 -3.70 -15.60
N ALA A 135 -6.34 -2.42 -15.39
CA ALA A 135 -5.79 -1.32 -16.19
C ALA A 135 -4.26 -1.26 -16.08
N GLY A 136 -3.72 -1.34 -14.86
CA GLY A 136 -2.28 -1.37 -14.62
C GLY A 136 -1.60 -2.58 -15.26
N ALA A 137 -2.23 -3.77 -15.19
CA ALA A 137 -1.71 -4.98 -15.80
C ALA A 137 -1.69 -4.90 -17.34
N ILE A 138 -2.76 -4.41 -17.95
CA ILE A 138 -2.86 -4.24 -19.42
C ILE A 138 -1.84 -3.20 -19.89
N VAL A 139 -1.82 -2.04 -19.23
CA VAL A 139 -0.94 -0.93 -19.59
C VAL A 139 0.53 -1.29 -19.42
N GLY A 140 0.88 -1.95 -18.31
CA GLY A 140 2.27 -2.34 -18.06
C GLY A 140 2.78 -3.47 -18.95
N ARG A 141 1.88 -4.30 -19.48
CA ARG A 141 2.24 -5.43 -20.34
C ARG A 141 2.32 -5.08 -21.84
N SER A 142 1.67 -4.00 -22.25
CA SER A 142 1.57 -3.58 -23.64
C SER A 142 2.61 -2.52 -23.99
N GLY A 143 3.54 -2.86 -24.88
CA GLY A 143 4.53 -1.91 -25.40
C GLY A 143 3.91 -0.70 -26.10
N SER A 144 2.73 -0.87 -26.75
CA SER A 144 1.99 0.23 -27.39
C SER A 144 1.39 1.23 -26.39
N LEU A 145 1.12 0.79 -25.15
CA LEU A 145 0.57 1.62 -24.07
C LEU A 145 1.65 2.22 -23.16
N ARG A 146 2.91 2.16 -23.56
CA ARG A 146 4.04 2.76 -22.83
C ARG A 146 3.80 4.24 -22.46
N PRO A 147 3.26 5.12 -23.32
CA PRO A 147 2.96 6.50 -22.95
C PRO A 147 1.96 6.59 -21.80
N THR A 148 0.95 5.69 -21.78
CA THR A 148 -0.04 5.59 -20.70
C THR A 148 0.60 5.12 -19.39
N ALA A 149 1.48 4.09 -19.45
CA ALA A 149 2.22 3.62 -18.29
C ALA A 149 3.02 4.76 -17.64
N LEU A 150 3.77 5.50 -18.44
CA LEU A 150 4.58 6.63 -17.96
C LEU A 150 3.71 7.78 -17.43
N ALA A 151 2.55 8.04 -18.02
CA ALA A 151 1.61 9.04 -17.53
C ALA A 151 1.07 8.65 -16.14
N LEU A 152 0.67 7.41 -15.95
CA LEU A 152 0.23 6.86 -14.65
C LEU A 152 1.35 6.95 -13.61
N ILE A 153 2.57 6.54 -13.95
CA ILE A 153 3.72 6.60 -13.03
C ILE A 153 3.99 8.05 -12.62
N ARG A 154 4.01 9.01 -13.56
CA ARG A 154 4.17 10.44 -13.25
C ARG A 154 3.07 10.98 -12.35
N SER A 155 1.82 10.57 -12.58
CA SER A 155 0.69 10.97 -11.72
C SER A 155 0.83 10.40 -10.31
N SER A 156 1.22 9.13 -10.19
CA SER A 156 1.52 8.49 -8.92
C SER A 156 2.65 9.21 -8.18
N ASP A 157 3.76 9.50 -8.87
CA ASP A 157 4.88 10.23 -8.29
C ASP A 157 4.48 11.64 -7.81
N ALA A 158 3.62 12.32 -8.56
CA ALA A 158 3.08 13.62 -8.15
C ALA A 158 2.21 13.51 -6.90
N ILE A 159 1.32 12.52 -6.83
CA ILE A 159 0.51 12.24 -5.63
C ILE A 159 1.42 11.95 -4.43
N LEU A 160 2.39 11.04 -4.59
CA LEU A 160 3.34 10.70 -3.53
C LEU A 160 4.19 11.89 -3.09
N ALA A 161 4.60 12.77 -4.03
CA ALA A 161 5.31 14.00 -3.72
C ALA A 161 4.47 14.97 -2.86
N VAL A 162 3.16 15.07 -3.11
CA VAL A 162 2.25 15.83 -2.25
C VAL A 162 2.19 15.21 -0.85
N PHE A 163 2.01 13.88 -0.75
CA PHE A 163 2.02 13.20 0.54
C PHE A 163 3.34 13.37 1.28
N THR A 164 4.48 13.25 0.58
CA THR A 164 5.81 13.47 1.16
C THR A 164 5.94 14.88 1.75
N LYS A 165 5.41 15.91 1.07
CA LYS A 165 5.38 17.28 1.63
C LYS A 165 4.46 17.41 2.84
N LEU A 166 3.40 16.61 2.92
CA LEU A 166 2.50 16.61 4.07
C LEU A 166 3.07 15.83 5.27
N LEU A 167 4.17 15.06 5.10
CA LEU A 167 4.80 14.32 6.20
C LEU A 167 5.28 15.21 7.35
N TRP A 168 5.61 16.47 7.09
CA TRP A 168 5.96 17.41 8.16
C TRP A 168 4.78 17.69 9.09
N TYR A 169 3.54 17.66 8.57
CA TYR A 169 2.31 17.83 9.35
C TYR A 169 1.92 16.55 10.10
N TYR A 170 2.34 15.37 9.61
CA TYR A 170 1.96 14.07 10.16
C TYR A 170 2.21 13.92 11.67
N PRO A 171 3.37 14.30 12.23
CA PRO A 171 3.57 14.24 13.68
C PRO A 171 2.57 15.09 14.48
N ILE A 172 2.27 16.30 13.99
CA ILE A 172 1.30 17.22 14.62
C ILE A 172 -0.09 16.59 14.57
N MET A 173 -0.51 16.12 13.41
CA MET A 173 -1.79 15.42 13.21
C MET A 173 -1.93 14.24 14.20
N ILE A 174 -0.90 13.39 14.33
CA ILE A 174 -0.92 12.26 15.25
C ILE A 174 -1.07 12.74 16.71
N GLY A 175 -0.39 13.80 17.09
CA GLY A 175 -0.56 14.41 18.42
C GLY A 175 -2.01 14.89 18.65
N CYS A 176 -2.57 15.59 17.67
CA CYS A 176 -3.97 16.03 17.73
C CYS A 176 -4.95 14.85 17.81
N LEU A 177 -4.80 13.85 16.93
CA LEU A 177 -5.66 12.65 16.94
C LEU A 177 -5.52 11.85 18.24
N ALA A 178 -4.33 11.77 18.80
CA ALA A 178 -4.07 11.06 20.05
C ALA A 178 -4.84 11.66 21.24
N ILE A 179 -5.13 12.95 21.23
CA ILE A 179 -6.00 13.61 22.23
C ILE A 179 -7.38 12.97 22.23
N LEU A 180 -7.91 12.61 21.06
CA LEU A 180 -9.27 12.09 20.91
C LEU A 180 -9.45 10.69 21.52
N ILE A 181 -8.40 9.86 21.60
CA ILE A 181 -8.51 8.52 22.17
C ILE A 181 -9.01 8.57 23.62
N PRO A 182 -8.28 9.19 24.58
CA PRO A 182 -8.73 9.25 25.95
C PRO A 182 -9.92 10.22 26.14
N SER A 183 -10.05 11.28 25.31
CA SER A 183 -11.17 12.21 25.42
C SER A 183 -12.52 11.59 25.00
N ARG A 184 -12.54 10.73 23.97
CA ARG A 184 -13.75 10.07 23.49
C ARG A 184 -13.98 8.71 24.11
N PHE A 185 -12.93 7.93 24.29
CA PHE A 185 -13.01 6.52 24.71
C PHE A 185 -12.41 6.28 26.10
N GLY A 186 -11.97 7.33 26.82
CA GLY A 186 -11.40 7.23 28.16
C GLY A 186 -10.22 6.27 28.25
N ILE A 187 -10.09 5.61 29.39
CA ILE A 187 -9.03 4.61 29.67
C ILE A 187 -9.20 3.39 28.73
N GLN A 188 -10.41 3.08 28.28
CA GLN A 188 -10.65 1.99 27.33
C GLN A 188 -9.89 2.21 26.02
N GLY A 189 -9.91 3.43 25.45
CA GLY A 189 -9.17 3.76 24.24
C GLY A 189 -7.66 3.55 24.38
N LEU A 190 -7.07 3.97 25.52
CA LEU A 190 -5.66 3.73 25.83
C LEU A 190 -5.35 2.25 25.97
N THR A 191 -6.24 1.50 26.63
CA THR A 191 -6.10 0.05 26.79
C THR A 191 -6.13 -0.65 25.44
N VAL A 192 -7.06 -0.29 24.55
CA VAL A 192 -7.16 -0.86 23.22
C VAL A 192 -5.91 -0.54 22.39
N TYR A 193 -5.44 0.71 22.38
CA TYR A 193 -4.20 1.09 21.69
C TYR A 193 -2.98 0.29 22.18
N GLY A 194 -2.82 0.20 23.53
CA GLY A 194 -1.73 -0.55 24.13
C GLY A 194 -1.80 -2.06 23.79
N ARG A 195 -2.98 -2.66 23.87
CA ARG A 195 -3.20 -4.07 23.50
C ARG A 195 -2.94 -4.31 22.03
N THR A 196 -3.42 -3.45 21.13
CA THR A 196 -3.18 -3.57 19.68
C THR A 196 -1.71 -3.50 19.37
N SER A 197 -0.98 -2.55 19.99
CA SER A 197 0.47 -2.42 19.81
C SER A 197 1.22 -3.66 20.33
N LEU A 198 0.84 -4.17 21.50
CA LEU A 198 1.44 -5.38 22.08
C LEU A 198 1.13 -6.61 21.22
N ASN A 199 -0.12 -6.78 20.78
CA ASN A 199 -0.53 -7.88 19.93
C ASN A 199 0.24 -7.87 18.61
N LEU A 200 0.36 -6.72 17.97
CA LEU A 200 1.17 -6.59 16.75
C LEU A 200 2.65 -6.92 17.03
N ALA A 201 3.21 -6.44 18.14
CA ALA A 201 4.60 -6.76 18.49
C ALA A 201 4.81 -8.27 18.65
N ILE A 202 3.90 -8.97 19.34
CA ILE A 202 3.97 -10.43 19.50
C ILE A 202 3.86 -11.12 18.13
N VAL A 203 2.83 -10.78 17.34
CA VAL A 203 2.59 -11.37 16.03
C VAL A 203 3.77 -11.13 15.09
N ALA A 204 4.29 -9.90 15.04
CA ALA A 204 5.44 -9.54 14.21
C ALA A 204 6.73 -10.25 14.65
N LEU A 205 6.97 -10.39 15.96
CA LEU A 205 8.13 -11.11 16.48
C LEU A 205 8.06 -12.61 16.17
N VAL A 206 6.91 -13.23 16.35
CA VAL A 206 6.74 -14.66 16.00
C VAL A 206 6.87 -14.86 14.49
N TRP A 207 6.31 -13.97 13.68
CA TRP A 207 6.51 -13.96 12.23
C TRP A 207 7.99 -13.87 11.86
N SER A 208 8.70 -12.88 12.40
CA SER A 208 10.13 -12.68 12.14
C SER A 208 10.96 -13.88 12.58
N ALA A 209 10.65 -14.49 13.72
CA ALA A 209 11.31 -15.73 14.19
C ALA A 209 11.04 -16.88 13.23
N ALA A 210 9.81 -17.06 12.77
CA ALA A 210 9.46 -18.08 11.78
C ALA A 210 10.22 -17.85 10.46
N MET A 211 10.31 -16.61 9.98
CA MET A 211 11.08 -16.25 8.80
C MET A 211 12.59 -16.57 8.97
N LEU A 212 13.18 -16.24 10.10
CA LEU A 212 14.59 -16.57 10.41
C LEU A 212 14.82 -18.07 10.36
N VAL A 213 13.93 -18.88 10.95
CA VAL A 213 14.01 -20.36 10.91
C VAL A 213 13.87 -20.88 9.49
N LEU A 214 12.88 -20.35 8.74
CA LEU A 214 12.63 -20.73 7.36
C LEU A 214 13.87 -20.46 6.49
N ILE A 215 14.42 -19.24 6.55
CA ILE A 215 15.61 -18.88 5.77
C ILE A 215 16.82 -19.71 6.15
N ARG A 216 17.00 -20.04 7.45
CA ARG A 216 18.06 -20.94 7.91
C ARG A 216 17.90 -22.34 7.32
N ALA A 217 16.66 -22.81 7.15
CA ALA A 217 16.37 -24.14 6.60
C ALA A 217 16.57 -24.19 5.08
N PHE A 218 16.25 -23.13 4.35
CA PHE A 218 16.31 -23.09 2.88
C PHE A 218 17.61 -22.49 2.33
N THR A 219 18.48 -21.93 3.17
CA THR A 219 19.73 -21.30 2.74
C THR A 219 20.91 -21.75 3.60
N ASN A 220 22.12 -21.55 3.10
CA ASN A 220 23.35 -21.89 3.82
C ASN A 220 23.79 -20.80 4.83
N ARG A 221 22.93 -19.82 5.18
CA ARG A 221 23.29 -18.74 6.11
C ARG A 221 23.37 -19.24 7.53
N THR A 222 24.41 -18.81 8.25
CA THR A 222 24.56 -19.07 9.68
C THR A 222 23.59 -18.19 10.51
N TRP A 223 23.26 -18.66 11.72
CA TRP A 223 22.46 -17.85 12.65
C TRP A 223 23.07 -16.49 12.94
N SER A 224 24.41 -16.37 13.01
CA SER A 224 25.10 -15.11 13.22
C SER A 224 24.89 -14.13 12.07
N GLN A 225 24.91 -14.60 10.82
CA GLN A 225 24.65 -13.78 9.63
C GLN A 225 23.20 -13.29 9.63
N LEU A 226 22.24 -14.19 9.84
CA LEU A 226 20.81 -13.87 9.88
C LEU A 226 20.49 -12.87 10.98
N TRP A 227 21.05 -13.08 12.18
CA TRP A 227 20.81 -12.20 13.32
C TRP A 227 21.41 -10.81 13.13
N ARG A 228 22.64 -10.69 12.61
CA ARG A 228 23.25 -9.39 12.31
C ARG A 228 22.43 -8.61 11.29
N TYR A 229 22.02 -9.27 10.21
CA TYR A 229 21.15 -8.67 9.21
C TYR A 229 19.83 -8.19 9.84
N PHE A 230 19.15 -9.10 10.54
CA PHE A 230 17.86 -8.83 11.18
C PHE A 230 17.95 -7.62 12.12
N VAL A 231 18.85 -7.64 13.08
CA VAL A 231 18.97 -6.56 14.06
C VAL A 231 19.28 -5.21 13.38
N THR A 232 20.22 -5.20 12.43
CA THR A 232 20.60 -3.98 11.73
C THR A 232 19.43 -3.39 10.97
N VAL A 233 18.78 -4.18 10.12
CA VAL A 233 17.71 -3.69 9.23
C VAL A 233 16.43 -3.41 10.00
N TYR A 234 16.05 -4.31 10.92
CA TYR A 234 14.86 -4.13 11.75
C TYR A 234 14.94 -2.84 12.58
N THR A 235 16.09 -2.58 13.22
CA THR A 235 16.26 -1.39 14.05
C THR A 235 16.14 -0.10 13.25
N VAL A 236 16.73 -0.05 12.06
CA VAL A 236 16.60 1.12 11.17
C VAL A 236 15.18 1.27 10.66
N GLY A 237 14.55 0.19 10.19
CA GLY A 237 13.17 0.20 9.72
C GLY A 237 12.18 0.60 10.82
N PHE A 238 12.37 0.08 12.04
CA PHE A 238 11.61 0.48 13.21
C PHE A 238 11.83 1.96 13.54
N GLY A 239 13.08 2.44 13.53
CA GLY A 239 13.40 3.83 13.87
C GLY A 239 12.86 4.85 12.88
N THR A 240 12.91 4.54 11.58
CA THR A 240 12.45 5.44 10.51
C THR A 240 10.94 5.34 10.25
N GLY A 241 10.35 4.15 10.46
CA GLY A 241 8.99 3.86 10.04
C GLY A 241 8.78 3.95 8.52
N SER A 242 9.87 3.99 7.73
CA SER A 242 9.87 4.18 6.28
C SER A 242 10.75 3.13 5.60
N SER A 243 10.14 2.34 4.71
CA SER A 243 10.88 1.35 3.92
C SER A 243 11.85 2.03 2.93
N TYR A 244 11.50 3.22 2.43
CA TYR A 244 12.36 3.96 1.50
C TYR A 244 13.62 4.48 2.20
N ASP A 245 13.50 5.01 3.43
CA ASP A 245 14.67 5.50 4.19
C ASP A 245 15.55 4.35 4.68
N THR A 246 14.97 3.16 4.85
CA THR A 246 15.71 1.93 5.24
C THR A 246 16.45 1.30 4.07
N LEU A 247 16.03 1.54 2.84
CA LEU A 247 16.54 0.88 1.63
C LEU A 247 18.08 0.87 1.50
N PRO A 248 18.82 1.98 1.71
CA PRO A 248 20.28 1.95 1.57
C PRO A 248 20.95 1.01 2.57
N ILE A 249 20.49 1.00 3.82
CA ILE A 249 21.04 0.14 4.88
C ILE A 249 20.65 -1.31 4.62
N ASN A 250 19.42 -1.56 4.14
CA ASN A 250 18.95 -2.89 3.78
C ASN A 250 19.82 -3.50 2.67
N LEU A 251 20.10 -2.75 1.60
CA LEU A 251 20.99 -3.19 0.52
C LEU A 251 22.40 -3.53 1.03
N LEU A 252 23.01 -2.61 1.78
CA LEU A 252 24.36 -2.81 2.32
C LEU A 252 24.43 -4.02 3.26
N SER A 253 23.45 -4.19 4.14
CA SER A 253 23.43 -5.32 5.09
C SER A 253 23.13 -6.64 4.37
N ALA A 254 22.30 -6.64 3.33
CA ALA A 254 22.03 -7.83 2.54
C ALA A 254 23.30 -8.32 1.80
N GLU A 255 24.09 -7.43 1.22
CA GLU A 255 25.34 -7.78 0.57
C GLU A 255 26.41 -8.22 1.61
N ARG A 256 26.57 -7.47 2.72
CA ARG A 256 27.60 -7.71 3.72
C ARG A 256 27.30 -8.87 4.66
N ASP A 257 26.08 -8.90 5.23
CA ASP A 257 25.74 -9.83 6.33
C ASP A 257 25.10 -11.12 5.81
N LEU A 258 24.23 -11.04 4.79
CA LEU A 258 23.65 -12.21 4.14
C LEU A 258 24.53 -12.76 2.99
N GLY A 259 25.51 -11.99 2.51
CA GLY A 259 26.35 -12.39 1.39
C GLY A 259 25.56 -12.56 0.09
N LEU A 260 24.56 -11.72 -0.14
CA LEU A 260 23.82 -11.73 -1.40
C LEU A 260 24.68 -11.17 -2.52
N ARG A 261 24.53 -11.74 -3.70
CA ARG A 261 25.11 -11.12 -4.91
C ARG A 261 24.49 -9.75 -5.14
N PRO A 262 25.29 -8.72 -5.50
CA PRO A 262 24.78 -7.36 -5.65
C PRO A 262 23.57 -7.26 -6.60
N GLU A 263 23.56 -8.07 -7.68
CA GLU A 263 22.46 -8.07 -8.65
C GLU A 263 21.17 -8.59 -8.03
N VAL A 264 21.26 -9.65 -7.20
CA VAL A 264 20.10 -10.22 -6.50
C VAL A 264 19.60 -9.25 -5.43
N ALA A 265 20.52 -8.70 -4.61
CA ALA A 265 20.18 -7.76 -3.55
C ALA A 265 19.43 -6.54 -4.12
N ARG A 266 19.99 -5.91 -5.18
CA ARG A 266 19.39 -4.72 -5.81
C ARG A 266 18.00 -4.99 -6.36
N VAL A 267 17.77 -6.15 -6.98
CA VAL A 267 16.46 -6.45 -7.57
C VAL A 267 15.47 -6.87 -6.49
N SER A 268 15.82 -7.81 -5.62
CA SER A 268 14.89 -8.33 -4.61
C SER A 268 14.49 -7.27 -3.59
N ILE A 269 15.46 -6.52 -3.03
CA ILE A 269 15.20 -5.55 -1.98
C ILE A 269 14.48 -4.31 -2.53
N VAL A 270 14.86 -3.80 -3.71
CA VAL A 270 14.16 -2.66 -4.30
C VAL A 270 12.71 -3.01 -4.64
N ILE A 271 12.46 -4.21 -5.19
CA ILE A 271 11.10 -4.69 -5.43
C ILE A 271 10.36 -4.90 -4.10
N GLY A 272 11.03 -5.48 -3.10
CA GLY A 272 10.47 -5.69 -1.77
C GLY A 272 10.06 -4.39 -1.10
N THR A 273 10.91 -3.37 -1.14
CA THR A 273 10.59 -2.04 -0.59
C THR A 273 9.26 -1.50 -1.12
N VAL A 274 8.89 -1.84 -2.36
CA VAL A 274 7.61 -1.44 -2.96
C VAL A 274 6.50 -2.44 -2.66
N LEU A 275 6.71 -3.75 -2.91
CA LEU A 275 5.66 -4.76 -2.87
C LEU A 275 5.46 -5.40 -1.50
N ASN A 276 6.49 -5.44 -0.66
CA ASN A 276 6.41 -6.15 0.62
C ASN A 276 5.82 -5.26 1.72
N LYS A 277 4.63 -5.62 2.17
CA LYS A 277 3.92 -4.96 3.28
C LYS A 277 3.30 -5.99 4.22
N ASN A 278 3.94 -7.15 4.38
CA ASN A 278 3.42 -8.28 5.16
C ASN A 278 2.97 -7.87 6.57
N VAL A 279 3.88 -7.27 7.35
CA VAL A 279 3.55 -6.88 8.73
C VAL A 279 2.64 -5.64 8.76
N ALA A 280 2.72 -4.76 7.75
CA ALA A 280 1.79 -3.63 7.64
C ALA A 280 0.35 -4.10 7.37
N THR A 281 0.15 -5.11 6.53
CA THR A 281 -1.19 -5.69 6.27
C THR A 281 -1.71 -6.46 7.48
N MET A 282 -0.84 -7.17 8.21
CA MET A 282 -1.20 -7.76 9.51
C MET A 282 -1.68 -6.67 10.49
N ALA A 283 -0.95 -5.55 10.57
CA ALA A 283 -1.32 -4.42 11.41
C ALA A 283 -2.67 -3.82 10.99
N VAL A 284 -2.97 -3.73 9.71
CA VAL A 284 -4.26 -3.25 9.20
C VAL A 284 -5.40 -4.11 9.72
N LEU A 285 -5.31 -5.43 9.66
CA LEU A 285 -6.36 -6.31 10.19
C LEU A 285 -6.50 -6.18 11.71
N LEU A 286 -5.41 -6.13 12.47
CA LEU A 286 -5.47 -5.95 13.92
C LEU A 286 -6.07 -4.60 14.33
N VAL A 287 -5.69 -3.52 13.63
CA VAL A 287 -6.24 -2.19 13.86
C VAL A 287 -7.71 -2.12 13.44
N THR A 288 -8.12 -2.82 12.38
CA THR A 288 -9.54 -2.96 12.01
C THR A 288 -10.36 -3.50 13.17
N VAL A 289 -9.96 -4.65 13.74
CA VAL A 289 -10.64 -5.25 14.89
C VAL A 289 -10.71 -4.29 16.08
N SER A 290 -9.60 -3.61 16.36
CA SER A 290 -9.52 -2.65 17.46
C SER A 290 -10.38 -1.40 17.22
N THR A 291 -10.46 -0.94 15.98
CA THR A 291 -11.31 0.21 15.59
C THR A 291 -12.79 -0.16 15.72
N CYS A 292 -13.19 -1.32 15.21
CA CYS A 292 -14.55 -1.84 15.35
C CYS A 292 -14.94 -1.98 16.82
N SER A 293 -14.01 -2.48 17.66
CA SER A 293 -14.23 -2.58 19.10
C SER A 293 -14.47 -1.23 19.78
N LEU A 294 -13.73 -0.19 19.41
CA LEU A 294 -13.90 1.15 19.99
C LEU A 294 -15.15 1.88 19.53
N LEU A 295 -15.65 1.52 18.35
CA LEU A 295 -16.82 2.15 17.73
C LEU A 295 -18.09 1.30 17.88
N ASP A 296 -18.03 0.22 18.66
CA ASP A 296 -19.12 -0.75 18.86
C ASP A 296 -19.67 -1.30 17.53
N ILE A 297 -18.80 -1.46 16.53
CA ILE A 297 -19.14 -2.05 15.24
C ILE A 297 -18.96 -3.56 15.35
N PRO A 298 -20.01 -4.36 15.13
CA PRO A 298 -19.89 -5.81 15.15
C PRO A 298 -18.97 -6.28 14.04
N LEU A 299 -18.07 -7.21 14.33
CA LEU A 299 -17.12 -7.78 13.39
C LEU A 299 -17.03 -9.28 13.58
N SER A 300 -17.17 -10.03 12.51
CA SER A 300 -17.05 -11.48 12.47
C SER A 300 -15.78 -11.92 11.73
N MET A 301 -15.41 -13.20 11.88
CA MET A 301 -14.30 -13.76 11.10
C MET A 301 -14.61 -13.85 9.60
N THR A 302 -15.87 -13.88 9.22
CA THR A 302 -16.27 -13.82 7.80
C THR A 302 -15.91 -12.47 7.20
N GLU A 303 -16.20 -11.36 7.88
CA GLU A 303 -15.83 -10.01 7.43
C GLU A 303 -14.31 -9.84 7.39
N ILE A 304 -13.59 -10.39 8.37
CA ILE A 304 -12.11 -10.42 8.32
C ILE A 304 -11.62 -11.19 7.09
N ALA A 305 -12.20 -12.32 6.77
CA ALA A 305 -11.83 -13.11 5.60
C ALA A 305 -12.11 -12.36 4.27
N ILE A 306 -13.20 -11.60 4.21
CA ILE A 306 -13.55 -10.73 3.07
C ILE A 306 -12.50 -9.62 2.88
N LEU A 307 -11.93 -9.10 3.97
CA LEU A 307 -10.90 -8.06 3.91
C LEU A 307 -9.55 -8.57 3.40
N ILE A 308 -9.26 -9.89 3.50
CA ILE A 308 -7.94 -10.43 3.13
C ILE A 308 -7.53 -10.07 1.68
N PRO A 309 -8.32 -10.38 0.62
CA PRO A 309 -7.90 -10.08 -0.74
C PRO A 309 -7.70 -8.58 -1.01
N PRO A 310 -8.61 -7.67 -0.63
CA PRO A 310 -8.40 -6.23 -0.82
C PRO A 310 -7.18 -5.70 -0.06
N VAL A 311 -7.01 -6.09 1.21
CA VAL A 311 -5.87 -5.65 2.03
C VAL A 311 -4.55 -6.18 1.45
N MET A 312 -4.54 -7.40 0.92
CA MET A 312 -3.39 -7.96 0.21
C MET A 312 -3.02 -7.11 -1.01
N ILE A 313 -4.00 -6.82 -1.86
CA ILE A 313 -3.77 -6.05 -3.09
C ILE A 313 -3.29 -4.63 -2.76
N LEU A 314 -3.96 -3.95 -1.84
CA LEU A 314 -3.55 -2.62 -1.37
C LEU A 314 -2.19 -2.64 -0.68
N GLY A 315 -1.86 -3.75 -0.02
CA GLY A 315 -0.55 -3.95 0.61
C GLY A 315 0.59 -3.90 -0.40
N LEU A 316 0.39 -4.51 -1.58
CA LEU A 316 1.41 -4.49 -2.65
C LEU A 316 1.74 -3.07 -3.15
N GLU A 317 0.93 -2.08 -2.83
CA GLU A 317 0.99 -0.72 -3.38
C GLU A 317 1.06 0.38 -2.34
N SER A 318 0.89 0.02 -1.09
CA SER A 318 0.98 0.99 -0.01
C SER A 318 2.35 1.68 -0.03
N PRO A 319 2.39 3.02 -0.05
CA PRO A 319 3.64 3.73 -0.08
C PRO A 319 4.49 3.42 1.16
N GLY A 320 5.80 3.27 0.96
CA GLY A 320 6.78 2.97 2.01
C GLY A 320 7.08 4.14 2.95
N ILE A 321 6.10 5.01 3.20
CA ILE A 321 6.18 6.18 4.09
C ILE A 321 5.53 5.88 5.46
N PRO A 322 5.92 6.58 6.52
CA PRO A 322 5.36 6.37 7.85
C PRO A 322 3.84 6.48 7.88
N GLY A 323 3.16 5.43 8.37
CA GLY A 323 1.70 5.38 8.46
C GLY A 323 0.95 5.23 7.14
N GLY A 324 1.65 5.14 6.00
CA GLY A 324 1.05 5.07 4.68
C GLY A 324 -0.02 3.98 4.54
N ALA A 325 0.27 2.76 4.99
CA ALA A 325 -0.67 1.66 4.95
C ALA A 325 -2.00 1.99 5.66
N GLY A 326 -1.93 2.57 6.88
CA GLY A 326 -3.12 2.94 7.63
C GLY A 326 -3.98 3.98 6.91
N VAL A 327 -3.34 5.00 6.35
CA VAL A 327 -4.04 6.09 5.64
C VAL A 327 -4.69 5.59 4.35
N PHE A 328 -3.98 4.78 3.56
CA PHE A 328 -4.47 4.33 2.24
C PHE A 328 -5.45 3.16 2.31
N MET A 329 -5.31 2.27 3.30
CA MET A 329 -6.19 1.10 3.39
C MET A 329 -7.46 1.37 4.21
N SER A 330 -7.44 2.28 5.19
CA SER A 330 -8.59 2.50 6.08
C SER A 330 -9.88 2.92 5.38
N PRO A 331 -9.89 3.74 4.29
CA PRO A 331 -11.13 4.05 3.59
C PRO A 331 -11.75 2.84 2.89
N VAL A 332 -10.89 1.96 2.36
CA VAL A 332 -11.35 0.72 1.70
C VAL A 332 -11.93 -0.24 2.72
N VAL A 333 -11.25 -0.41 3.86
CA VAL A 333 -11.76 -1.21 4.98
C VAL A 333 -13.11 -0.68 5.48
N ALA A 334 -13.23 0.65 5.66
CA ALA A 334 -14.46 1.29 6.07
C ALA A 334 -15.62 1.02 5.09
N SER A 335 -15.34 1.07 3.80
CA SER A 335 -16.33 0.81 2.76
C SER A 335 -16.74 -0.66 2.70
N LEU A 336 -15.79 -1.59 2.77
CA LEU A 336 -16.07 -3.03 2.70
C LEU A 336 -16.83 -3.54 3.93
N LEU A 337 -16.66 -2.90 5.08
CA LEU A 337 -17.40 -3.20 6.31
C LEU A 337 -18.71 -2.41 6.41
N GLU A 338 -19.04 -1.58 5.41
CA GLU A 338 -20.25 -0.77 5.38
C GLU A 338 -20.49 0.02 6.68
N VAL A 339 -19.39 0.57 7.24
CA VAL A 339 -19.46 1.25 8.53
C VAL A 339 -20.39 2.45 8.50
N PRO A 340 -21.17 2.72 9.58
CA PRO A 340 -22.17 3.79 9.59
C PRO A 340 -21.58 5.20 9.36
N ASP A 341 -20.37 5.47 9.87
CA ASP A 341 -19.64 6.73 9.66
C ASP A 341 -18.20 6.46 9.22
N PRO A 342 -17.94 6.43 7.89
CA PRO A 342 -16.59 6.21 7.37
C PRO A 342 -15.57 7.25 7.85
N GLY A 343 -15.99 8.49 8.08
CA GLY A 343 -15.10 9.56 8.54
C GLY A 343 -14.59 9.33 9.97
N VAL A 344 -15.48 8.94 10.87
CA VAL A 344 -15.15 8.57 12.25
C VAL A 344 -14.30 7.30 12.25
N PHE A 345 -14.67 6.29 11.47
CA PHE A 345 -13.91 5.04 11.37
C PHE A 345 -12.47 5.31 10.92
N VAL A 346 -12.27 5.99 9.79
CA VAL A 346 -10.93 6.29 9.25
C VAL A 346 -10.11 7.13 10.22
N THR A 347 -10.71 8.12 10.86
CA THR A 347 -10.02 8.93 11.87
C THR A 347 -9.54 8.08 13.05
N THR A 348 -10.40 7.22 13.59
CA THR A 348 -10.07 6.32 14.69
C THR A 348 -9.01 5.31 14.25
N PHE A 349 -9.18 4.71 13.07
CA PHE A 349 -8.24 3.76 12.50
C PHE A 349 -6.83 4.37 12.34
N VAL A 350 -6.72 5.53 11.66
CA VAL A 350 -5.43 6.20 11.43
C VAL A 350 -4.77 6.59 12.75
N THR A 351 -5.57 6.98 13.74
CA THR A 351 -5.07 7.28 15.07
C THR A 351 -4.48 6.04 15.75
N LEU A 352 -5.20 4.92 15.73
CA LEU A 352 -4.70 3.65 16.27
C LEU A 352 -3.51 3.11 15.47
N TYR A 353 -3.52 3.29 14.14
CA TYR A 353 -2.42 2.88 13.26
C TYR A 353 -1.20 3.79 13.36
N SER A 354 -1.14 4.71 14.31
CA SER A 354 -0.05 5.66 14.45
C SER A 354 1.02 5.20 15.45
N GLY A 355 2.11 5.93 15.51
CA GLY A 355 3.16 5.74 16.53
C GLY A 355 3.88 4.40 16.40
N LEU A 356 3.67 3.47 17.34
CA LEU A 356 4.39 2.19 17.38
C LEU A 356 4.00 1.24 16.26
N ILE A 357 2.76 1.26 15.82
CA ILE A 357 2.23 0.32 14.82
C ILE A 357 3.01 0.37 13.50
N PRO A 358 3.14 1.53 12.80
CA PRO A 358 3.91 1.59 11.56
C PRO A 358 5.41 1.35 11.76
N MET A 359 5.96 1.65 12.94
CA MET A 359 7.37 1.37 13.26
C MET A 359 7.62 -0.14 13.32
N LEU A 360 6.79 -0.88 14.07
CA LEU A 360 6.84 -2.35 14.15
C LEU A 360 6.65 -2.98 12.76
N ALA A 361 5.66 -2.49 12.02
CA ALA A 361 5.35 -2.98 10.68
C ALA A 361 6.52 -2.79 9.71
N THR A 362 7.14 -1.60 9.70
CA THR A 362 8.26 -1.32 8.79
C THR A 362 9.50 -2.14 9.13
N GLY A 363 9.81 -2.32 10.43
CA GLY A 363 10.91 -3.18 10.85
C GLY A 363 10.79 -4.59 10.27
N GLY A 364 9.60 -5.21 10.39
CA GLY A 364 9.34 -6.53 9.84
C GLY A 364 9.36 -6.57 8.30
N ASN A 365 8.66 -5.64 7.64
CA ASN A 365 8.61 -5.59 6.17
C ASN A 365 10.02 -5.52 5.57
N THR A 366 10.88 -4.64 6.07
CA THR A 366 12.21 -4.41 5.51
C THR A 366 13.15 -5.59 5.73
N THR A 367 13.01 -6.34 6.83
CA THR A 367 13.79 -7.56 7.04
C THR A 367 13.37 -8.69 6.13
N ASP A 368 12.08 -8.83 5.85
CA ASP A 368 11.55 -9.82 4.93
C ASP A 368 12.12 -9.67 3.50
N ASP A 369 12.45 -8.43 3.08
CA ASP A 369 13.05 -8.17 1.76
C ASP A 369 14.37 -8.90 1.54
N GLY A 370 15.26 -8.85 2.52
CA GLY A 370 16.54 -9.56 2.44
C GLY A 370 16.38 -11.08 2.60
N PHE A 371 15.35 -11.52 3.31
CA PHE A 371 15.04 -12.94 3.42
C PHE A 371 14.58 -13.53 2.09
N VAL A 372 13.69 -12.83 1.37
CA VAL A 372 13.34 -13.21 0.00
C VAL A 372 14.57 -13.19 -0.91
N GLY A 373 15.40 -12.15 -0.79
CA GLY A 373 16.67 -12.07 -1.50
C GLY A 373 17.59 -13.27 -1.25
N ALA A 374 17.67 -13.74 -0.01
CA ALA A 374 18.49 -14.91 0.35
C ALA A 374 17.98 -16.21 -0.28
N ILE A 375 16.66 -16.44 -0.25
CA ILE A 375 16.04 -17.60 -0.92
C ILE A 375 16.31 -17.54 -2.43
N VAL A 376 16.08 -16.38 -3.04
CA VAL A 376 16.29 -16.21 -4.48
C VAL A 376 17.76 -16.43 -4.85
N ASN A 377 18.68 -15.88 -4.06
CA ASN A 377 20.12 -16.02 -4.28
C ASN A 377 20.59 -17.47 -4.28
N ASP A 378 20.07 -18.30 -3.39
CA ASP A 378 20.56 -19.66 -3.18
C ASP A 378 19.77 -20.71 -3.96
N CYS A 379 18.45 -20.53 -4.10
CA CYS A 379 17.58 -21.56 -4.66
C CYS A 379 17.28 -21.36 -6.15
N PHE A 380 17.38 -20.13 -6.66
CA PHE A 380 16.88 -19.80 -8.00
C PHE A 380 17.92 -19.15 -8.92
N THR A 381 19.15 -18.96 -8.47
CA THR A 381 20.22 -18.43 -9.32
C THR A 381 21.30 -19.46 -9.56
N GLU A 382 21.64 -19.68 -10.83
CA GLU A 382 22.76 -20.55 -11.18
C GLU A 382 24.10 -19.92 -10.74
N PRO A 383 25.16 -20.74 -10.49
CA PRO A 383 26.45 -20.26 -10.03
C PRO A 383 27.14 -19.25 -10.97
N GLU A 384 26.78 -19.27 -12.25
CA GLU A 384 27.29 -18.34 -13.25
C GLU A 384 26.24 -17.25 -13.53
N GLY A 385 26.29 -16.21 -12.72
CA GLY A 385 25.74 -14.88 -12.91
C GLY A 385 24.46 -14.73 -13.76
N VAL A 386 23.35 -14.33 -13.13
CA VAL A 386 22.24 -13.69 -13.86
C VAL A 386 22.80 -12.44 -14.52
N ARG A 387 23.11 -12.53 -15.81
CA ARG A 387 23.36 -11.34 -16.63
C ARG A 387 22.04 -10.63 -16.81
N LEU A 388 21.85 -9.56 -16.07
CA LEU A 388 20.77 -8.63 -16.41
C LEU A 388 21.02 -8.17 -17.85
N PRO A 389 20.01 -8.22 -18.74
CA PRO A 389 20.18 -7.70 -20.09
C PRO A 389 20.63 -6.24 -19.98
N PRO A 390 21.56 -5.79 -20.83
CA PRO A 390 21.95 -4.39 -20.88
C PRO A 390 20.70 -3.54 -21.12
N ALA A 391 20.63 -2.40 -20.43
CA ALA A 391 19.56 -1.44 -20.65
C ALA A 391 19.41 -1.23 -22.17
N GLN A 392 18.22 -1.46 -22.70
CA GLN A 392 18.00 -1.31 -24.14
C GLN A 392 18.19 0.18 -24.51
N THR A 393 19.31 0.50 -25.09
CA THR A 393 19.67 1.82 -25.64
C THR A 393 18.95 2.11 -26.96
N GLY A 394 17.72 1.70 -27.12
CA GLY A 394 16.93 1.84 -28.33
C GLY A 394 15.48 2.27 -28.09
N GLU A 395 15.20 2.86 -26.93
CA GLU A 395 13.84 3.30 -26.63
C GLU A 395 13.42 4.49 -27.47
N ARG A 396 12.33 4.33 -28.23
CA ARG A 396 11.75 5.43 -29.01
C ARG A 396 11.37 6.58 -28.07
N PRO A 397 11.75 7.83 -28.35
CA PRO A 397 11.39 8.97 -27.54
C PRO A 397 9.86 9.17 -27.55
N ILE A 398 9.31 9.58 -26.42
CA ILE A 398 7.89 9.92 -26.30
C ILE A 398 7.73 11.41 -26.59
N VAL A 399 6.96 11.72 -27.63
CA VAL A 399 6.58 13.09 -27.98
C VAL A 399 5.27 13.44 -27.29
N PRO A 400 5.23 14.49 -26.45
CA PRO A 400 4.00 14.92 -25.79
C PRO A 400 2.90 15.22 -26.79
N TYR A 401 1.64 15.00 -26.42
CA TYR A 401 0.52 15.37 -27.26
C TYR A 401 0.43 16.89 -27.47
N PRO A 402 -0.07 17.36 -28.61
CA PRO A 402 -0.31 18.77 -28.87
C PRO A 402 -1.21 19.41 -27.82
N LEU A 403 -1.03 20.71 -27.57
CA LEU A 403 -1.74 21.47 -26.54
C LEU A 403 -3.28 21.30 -26.59
N PRO A 404 -3.96 21.33 -27.75
CA PRO A 404 -5.42 21.11 -27.80
C PRO A 404 -5.83 19.75 -27.25
N ILE A 405 -5.11 18.68 -27.57
CA ILE A 405 -5.37 17.33 -27.04
C ILE A 405 -5.19 17.32 -25.54
N ARG A 406 -4.16 17.96 -25.01
CA ARG A 406 -3.90 18.04 -23.58
C ARG A 406 -4.98 18.81 -22.84
N ILE A 407 -5.52 19.89 -23.41
CA ILE A 407 -6.64 20.65 -22.83
C ILE A 407 -7.90 19.81 -22.74
N VAL A 408 -8.30 19.15 -23.85
CA VAL A 408 -9.46 18.24 -23.86
C VAL A 408 -9.26 17.10 -22.86
N SER A 409 -8.09 16.50 -22.83
CA SER A 409 -7.74 15.44 -21.88
C SER A 409 -7.78 15.91 -20.43
N GLY A 410 -7.43 17.16 -20.15
CA GLY A 410 -7.61 17.78 -18.84
C GLY A 410 -9.09 17.82 -18.41
N GLY A 411 -9.97 18.15 -19.32
CA GLY A 411 -11.43 18.11 -19.07
C GLY A 411 -11.94 16.68 -18.82
N VAL A 412 -11.49 15.73 -19.62
CA VAL A 412 -11.83 14.30 -19.43
C VAL A 412 -11.29 13.77 -18.09
N CYS A 413 -10.05 14.15 -17.73
CA CYS A 413 -9.46 13.81 -16.45
C CYS A 413 -10.28 14.36 -15.28
N ALA A 414 -10.68 15.64 -15.36
CA ALA A 414 -11.51 16.29 -14.34
C ALA A 414 -12.88 15.61 -14.22
N ALA A 415 -13.52 15.24 -15.34
CA ALA A 415 -14.79 14.52 -15.33
C ALA A 415 -14.66 13.14 -14.67
N GLY A 416 -13.64 12.35 -15.05
CA GLY A 416 -13.38 11.06 -14.43
C GLY A 416 -13.10 11.18 -12.94
N PHE A 417 -12.27 12.14 -12.54
CA PHE A 417 -11.97 12.44 -11.14
C PHE A 417 -13.26 12.80 -10.37
N TRP A 418 -14.10 13.65 -10.96
CA TRP A 418 -15.38 14.06 -10.35
C TRP A 418 -16.32 12.88 -10.15
N MET A 419 -16.46 12.01 -11.13
CA MET A 419 -17.31 10.81 -11.02
C MET A 419 -16.85 9.88 -9.89
N LEU A 420 -15.56 9.86 -9.57
CA LEU A 420 -15.03 9.05 -8.48
C LEU A 420 -15.16 9.69 -7.09
N VAL A 421 -15.27 11.02 -7.04
CA VAL A 421 -15.34 11.79 -5.78
C VAL A 421 -16.79 12.12 -5.40
N ALA A 422 -17.66 12.37 -6.38
CA ALA A 422 -19.02 12.85 -6.15
C ALA A 422 -19.88 11.95 -5.23
N PRO A 423 -19.84 10.61 -5.36
CA PRO A 423 -20.60 9.73 -4.47
C PRO A 423 -20.19 9.83 -2.99
N GLN A 424 -18.94 10.20 -2.73
CA GLN A 424 -18.36 10.29 -1.39
C GLN A 424 -18.39 11.72 -0.81
N SER A 425 -18.62 12.72 -1.68
CA SER A 425 -18.68 14.11 -1.27
C SER A 425 -20.08 14.45 -0.76
N ARG A 426 -20.25 14.58 0.55
CA ARG A 426 -21.40 15.28 1.15
C ARG A 426 -21.37 16.81 0.88
N ILE A 427 -20.53 17.26 -0.05
CA ILE A 427 -20.49 18.64 -0.50
C ILE A 427 -21.72 18.83 -1.40
N GLY A 428 -22.83 19.19 -0.77
CA GLY A 428 -24.09 19.47 -1.45
C GLY A 428 -24.01 20.70 -2.34
N LEU A 429 -23.49 20.54 -3.54
CA LEU A 429 -23.77 21.44 -4.63
C LEU A 429 -25.11 21.00 -5.24
N PRO A 430 -26.21 21.78 -5.03
CA PRO A 430 -27.56 21.39 -5.48
C PRO A 430 -27.64 21.07 -6.97
N ALA A 431 -26.79 21.72 -7.78
CA ALA A 431 -26.74 21.52 -9.23
C ALA A 431 -26.20 20.16 -9.69
N LEU A 432 -25.58 19.38 -8.79
CA LEU A 432 -24.93 18.09 -9.14
C LEU A 432 -25.54 16.91 -8.39
N ARG A 433 -26.61 17.15 -7.64
CA ARG A 433 -27.32 16.15 -6.85
C ARG A 433 -27.86 14.99 -7.69
N TRP A 434 -28.27 15.27 -8.92
CA TRP A 434 -28.73 14.25 -9.87
C TRP A 434 -27.65 13.24 -10.28
N MET A 435 -26.36 13.65 -10.23
CA MET A 435 -25.24 12.72 -10.50
C MET A 435 -24.90 11.84 -9.30
N SER A 436 -25.17 12.30 -8.07
CA SER A 436 -24.93 11.51 -6.85
C SER A 436 -26.06 10.55 -6.52
N GLU A 437 -27.23 10.71 -7.16
CA GLU A 437 -28.42 9.86 -7.00
C GLU A 437 -28.53 8.81 -8.10
N SER A 438 -27.63 8.83 -9.12
CA SER A 438 -27.62 7.82 -10.18
C SER A 438 -27.06 6.50 -9.64
N THR A 439 -27.91 5.51 -9.52
CA THR A 439 -27.55 4.13 -9.13
C THR A 439 -27.07 3.32 -10.34
N PHE A 440 -26.30 3.92 -11.26
CA PHE A 440 -25.82 3.21 -12.44
C PHE A 440 -24.70 2.24 -12.03
N PRO A 441 -24.92 0.91 -12.09
CA PRO A 441 -23.89 -0.05 -11.81
C PRO A 441 -22.76 0.10 -12.85
N GLY A 442 -21.58 0.49 -12.39
CA GLY A 442 -20.43 0.73 -13.28
C GLY A 442 -19.97 2.18 -13.39
N GLU A 443 -20.65 3.14 -12.72
CA GLU A 443 -20.25 4.55 -12.71
C GLU A 443 -18.79 4.72 -12.23
N ALA A 444 -18.40 3.99 -11.20
CA ALA A 444 -17.03 3.97 -10.71
C ALA A 444 -16.03 3.47 -11.76
N ILE A 445 -16.40 2.44 -12.54
CA ILE A 445 -15.56 1.91 -13.63
C ILE A 445 -15.42 2.95 -14.75
N VAL A 446 -16.53 3.58 -15.15
CA VAL A 446 -16.51 4.63 -16.16
C VAL A 446 -15.67 5.82 -15.71
N GLY A 447 -15.82 6.28 -14.46
CA GLY A 447 -15.00 7.32 -13.88
C GLY A 447 -13.50 6.98 -13.89
N ALA A 448 -13.14 5.76 -13.54
CA ALA A 448 -11.75 5.28 -13.57
C ALA A 448 -11.18 5.25 -15.00
N LEU A 449 -11.94 4.78 -15.98
CA LEU A 449 -11.51 4.74 -17.38
C LEU A 449 -11.36 6.16 -17.97
N LEU A 450 -12.26 7.06 -17.66
CA LEU A 450 -12.14 8.48 -18.05
C LEU A 450 -10.91 9.12 -17.41
N LEU A 451 -10.67 8.85 -16.14
CA LEU A 451 -9.47 9.32 -15.44
C LEU A 451 -8.19 8.80 -16.12
N LEU A 452 -8.14 7.51 -16.47
CA LEU A 452 -7.01 6.90 -17.17
C LEU A 452 -6.76 7.55 -18.54
N VAL A 453 -7.81 7.72 -19.34
CA VAL A 453 -7.73 8.37 -20.66
C VAL A 453 -7.28 9.83 -20.52
N GLY A 454 -7.84 10.56 -19.55
CA GLY A 454 -7.48 11.95 -19.28
C GLY A 454 -6.01 12.10 -18.85
N ILE A 455 -5.53 11.26 -17.93
CA ILE A 455 -4.13 11.23 -17.51
C ILE A 455 -3.21 10.91 -18.69
N THR A 456 -3.57 9.94 -19.52
CA THR A 456 -2.77 9.56 -20.70
C THR A 456 -2.62 10.73 -21.67
N GLY A 457 -3.70 11.43 -21.97
CA GLY A 457 -3.64 12.55 -22.90
C GLY A 457 -2.99 13.80 -22.30
N LEU A 458 -3.05 14.01 -20.98
CA LEU A 458 -2.49 15.17 -20.30
C LEU A 458 -0.97 15.05 -20.08
N LEU A 459 -0.52 13.91 -19.57
CA LEU A 459 0.86 13.66 -19.12
C LEU A 459 1.62 12.66 -20.00
N GLY A 460 0.93 11.93 -20.87
CA GLY A 460 1.49 10.97 -21.81
C GLY A 460 1.95 11.64 -23.11
N GLY A 461 2.02 10.84 -24.15
CA GLY A 461 2.44 11.26 -25.49
C GLY A 461 2.33 10.09 -26.47
N ARG A 462 2.80 10.29 -27.69
CA ARG A 462 2.93 9.24 -28.69
C ARG A 462 4.39 8.80 -28.82
N LEU A 463 4.60 7.54 -29.15
CA LEU A 463 5.93 7.07 -29.53
C LEU A 463 6.35 7.77 -30.81
N ALA A 464 7.58 8.29 -30.88
CA ALA A 464 8.10 8.89 -32.09
C ALA A 464 8.09 7.85 -33.23
N ASP A 465 7.77 8.30 -34.46
CA ASP A 465 7.79 7.44 -35.63
C ASP A 465 9.20 6.87 -35.85
N ALA A 466 9.29 5.62 -36.27
CA ALA A 466 10.58 4.95 -36.51
C ALA A 466 11.47 5.69 -37.53
N ALA A 467 10.87 6.45 -38.45
CA ALA A 467 11.53 7.26 -39.45
C ALA A 467 12.14 8.57 -38.90
N ALA A 468 11.72 9.03 -37.69
CA ALA A 468 12.26 10.25 -37.12
C ALA A 468 13.54 10.04 -36.29
N VAL A 469 13.94 8.79 -36.06
CA VAL A 469 15.22 8.45 -35.42
C VAL A 469 16.27 8.22 -36.50
N SER A 470 16.63 9.27 -37.23
CA SER A 470 17.79 9.23 -38.09
C SER A 470 19.04 9.15 -37.21
N PRO A 471 20.02 8.28 -37.51
CA PRO A 471 21.28 8.26 -36.80
C PRO A 471 22.09 9.50 -37.23
N VAL A 472 21.92 10.60 -36.48
CA VAL A 472 22.89 11.69 -36.54
C VAL A 472 24.10 11.24 -35.73
N GLY A 473 25.07 10.64 -36.41
CA GLY A 473 26.29 10.21 -35.74
C GLY A 473 27.16 9.25 -36.58
N GLY A 474 27.29 9.49 -37.87
CA GLY A 474 28.11 8.64 -38.73
C GLY A 474 28.81 9.39 -39.83
N ALA A 475 29.51 10.51 -39.52
CA ALA A 475 30.39 11.14 -40.47
C ALA A 475 31.37 12.10 -39.76
N VAL A 476 32.28 11.56 -38.97
CA VAL A 476 33.59 12.18 -38.71
C VAL A 476 34.54 11.02 -38.39
N ASN A 477 35.24 10.52 -39.38
CA ASN A 477 36.64 10.05 -39.33
C ASN A 477 36.96 9.24 -40.61
N ALA A 478 37.06 9.98 -41.70
CA ALA A 478 37.81 9.52 -42.87
C ALA A 478 38.60 10.73 -43.40
N ALA A 479 39.64 11.11 -42.68
CA ALA A 479 40.72 11.93 -43.16
C ALA A 479 41.82 11.97 -42.06
N HIS A 480 42.72 11.01 -42.14
CA HIS A 480 44.16 11.20 -41.97
C HIS A 480 44.81 9.81 -42.03
N ASP A 481 45.47 9.57 -43.15
CA ASP A 481 46.64 8.72 -43.49
C ASP A 481 46.87 7.44 -42.66
#